data_59e629eb24a869e8c27ee2155570906a
#
_entry.id   59e629eb24a869e8c27ee2155570906a
#
_cell.length_a   1.000
_cell.length_b   1.000
_cell.length_c   1.000
_cell.angle_alpha   90.00
_cell.angle_beta   90.00
_cell.angle_gamma   90.00
#
_symmetry.space_group_name_H-M   'P 1'
#
loop_
_entity.id
_entity.type
_entity.pdbx_description
1 polymer ?
#
loop_
_entity_poly.entity_id
_entity_poly.type
_entity_poly.pdbx_seq_one_letter_code
_entity_poly.pdbx_strand_id
1 'polypeptide(L)'
;MASIPVSVDDNVEKPLEGDGSTPCIRVIVADTQAIFRAGLRKIFALEDDIRVVGQAESLSQTVSAIKKFSADILIFEAALASNPVDAVGELLKQGTSCKLVVVLQEPAEELTLELFRRGAHGIVSREVEPELLVDCLR
;
A
#
# COMPACT_ATOMS: atom_id res chain seq x y z
N MET A 1 -19.39 8.32 10.84
CA MET A 1 -19.28 8.39 10.33
C MET A 1 -19.12 7.72 9.54
N ALA A 2 -19.25 7.53 9.37
CA ALA A 2 -19.17 6.71 8.88
C ALA A 2 -19.11 6.69 7.63
N SER A 3 -19.65 6.99 7.05
CA SER A 3 -19.76 7.09 5.89
C SER A 3 -18.70 6.88 5.15
N ILE A 4 -17.96 7.07 5.48
CA ILE A 4 -16.97 6.85 4.98
C ILE A 4 -16.81 5.88 4.03
N PRO A 5 -17.13 4.87 4.14
CA PRO A 5 -16.96 3.81 3.30
C PRO A 5 -17.30 4.15 1.93
N VAL A 6 -18.18 4.93 1.85
CA VAL A 6 -18.64 5.29 0.63
C VAL A 6 -17.59 5.81 -0.22
N SER A 7 -16.78 6.64 0.24
CA SER A 7 -15.85 7.23 -0.62
C SER A 7 -14.93 6.19 -1.18
N VAL A 8 -14.76 5.16 -0.53
CA VAL A 8 -13.88 4.17 -1.00
C VAL A 8 -14.48 3.54 -2.20
N ASP A 9 -15.72 3.25 -2.11
CA ASP A 9 -16.36 2.62 -3.20
C ASP A 9 -16.30 3.49 -4.41
N ASP A 10 -16.46 4.72 -4.26
CA ASP A 10 -16.45 5.57 -5.38
C ASP A 10 -15.15 5.45 -6.10
N ASN A 11 -14.07 5.40 -5.42
CA ASN A 11 -12.86 5.31 -6.08
C ASN A 11 -12.71 4.04 -6.81
N VAL A 12 -13.06 3.04 -6.24
CA VAL A 12 -12.91 1.77 -6.82
C VAL A 12 -13.62 1.65 -8.07
N GLU A 13 -14.82 2.24 -8.09
CA GLU A 13 -15.49 2.05 -9.22
C GLU A 13 -15.10 2.82 -10.35
N LYS A 14 -14.45 3.72 -10.28
CA LYS A 14 -14.16 4.47 -11.26
C LYS A 14 -13.68 3.60 -12.28
N PRO A 15 -14.28 3.30 -13.13
CA PRO A 15 -14.01 2.35 -14.01
C PRO A 15 -12.94 2.66 -14.85
N LEU A 16 -12.46 2.00 -15.29
CA LEU A 16 -11.48 2.25 -15.96
C LEU A 16 -11.78 2.16 -17.22
N GLU A 17 -12.78 2.16 -17.42
CA GLU A 17 -13.17 2.08 -18.48
C GLU A 17 -12.47 2.28 -19.48
N GLY A 18 -12.37 2.17 -19.73
CA GLY A 18 -11.92 2.56 -20.76
C GLY A 18 -10.93 2.23 -21.41
N ASP A 19 -10.30 2.02 -21.07
CA ASP A 19 -9.38 2.07 -21.70
C ASP A 19 -8.49 1.09 -21.43
N GLY A 20 -8.49 0.24 -21.42
CA GLY A 20 -7.65 -0.69 -21.13
C GLY A 20 -6.31 -0.52 -21.68
N SER A 21 -6.14 0.38 -22.43
CA SER A 21 -4.84 0.52 -23.01
C SER A 21 -3.86 1.19 -22.09
N THR A 22 -4.31 1.92 -21.11
CA THR A 22 -3.40 2.63 -20.23
C THR A 22 -3.06 1.75 -19.05
N PRO A 23 -1.80 1.44 -18.85
CA PRO A 23 -1.43 0.62 -17.71
C PRO A 23 -1.79 1.34 -16.43
N CYS A 24 -2.19 0.61 -15.45
CA CYS A 24 -2.58 1.18 -14.18
C CYS A 24 -1.88 0.42 -13.08
N ILE A 25 -1.21 1.12 -12.19
CA ILE A 25 -0.54 0.51 -11.06
C ILE A 25 -1.60 0.27 -10.00
N ARG A 26 -1.78 -0.97 -9.61
CA ARG A 26 -2.82 -1.35 -8.65
C ARG A 26 -2.19 -1.47 -7.27
N VAL A 27 -2.74 -0.76 -6.31
CA VAL A 27 -2.15 -0.62 -4.99
C VAL A 27 -3.08 -1.09 -3.89
N ILE A 28 -2.53 -1.81 -2.91
CA ILE A 28 -3.23 -2.12 -1.68
C ILE A 28 -2.60 -1.28 -0.59
N VAL A 29 -3.40 -0.64 0.24
CA VAL A 29 -2.91 0.19 1.33
C VAL A 29 -3.24 -0.52 2.65
N ALA A 30 -2.22 -0.89 3.40
CA ALA A 30 -2.38 -1.58 4.69
C ALA A 30 -1.84 -0.69 5.79
N ASP A 31 -2.72 -0.14 6.62
CA ASP A 31 -2.32 0.79 7.65
C ASP A 31 -3.39 0.80 8.73
N THR A 32 -2.98 0.95 9.99
CA THR A 32 -3.95 0.97 11.07
C THR A 32 -4.71 2.30 11.12
N GLN A 33 -4.15 3.37 10.59
CA GLN A 33 -4.79 4.67 10.69
C GLN A 33 -5.68 4.96 9.51
N ALA A 34 -6.96 5.04 9.78
CA ALA A 34 -7.93 5.28 8.71
C ALA A 34 -7.67 6.59 7.99
N ILE A 35 -7.19 7.59 8.72
CA ILE A 35 -6.97 8.88 8.10
C ILE A 35 -5.79 8.83 7.15
N PHE A 36 -4.79 8.02 7.43
CA PHE A 36 -3.67 7.88 6.53
C PHE A 36 -4.11 7.12 5.27
N ARG A 37 -4.91 6.08 5.44
CA ARG A 37 -5.43 5.34 4.29
C ARG A 37 -6.28 6.25 3.40
N ALA A 38 -7.12 7.08 4.03
CA ALA A 38 -7.95 8.00 3.26
C ALA A 38 -7.09 9.03 2.53
N GLY A 39 -6.03 9.51 3.17
CA GLY A 39 -5.14 10.46 2.53
C GLY A 39 -4.46 9.87 1.32
N LEU A 40 -4.00 8.63 1.43
CA LEU A 40 -3.34 7.99 0.30
C LEU A 40 -4.32 7.76 -0.84
N ARG A 41 -5.55 7.37 -0.52
CA ARG A 41 -6.52 7.17 -1.59
C ARG A 41 -6.75 8.47 -2.34
N LYS A 42 -6.80 9.59 -1.61
CA LYS A 42 -7.04 10.84 -2.25
C LYS A 42 -5.85 11.26 -3.09
N ILE A 43 -4.64 11.07 -2.60
CA ILE A 43 -3.45 11.42 -3.34
C ILE A 43 -3.37 10.61 -4.62
N PHE A 44 -3.62 9.30 -4.53
CA PHE A 44 -3.50 8.45 -5.70
C PHE A 44 -4.66 8.67 -6.68
N ALA A 45 -5.80 9.11 -6.19
CA ALA A 45 -6.92 9.37 -7.07
C ALA A 45 -6.64 10.53 -8.03
N LEU A 46 -5.64 11.37 -7.71
CA LEU A 46 -5.29 12.45 -8.60
C LEU A 46 -4.39 11.98 -9.73
N GLU A 47 -3.93 10.73 -9.68
CA GLU A 47 -3.05 10.21 -10.71
C GLU A 47 -3.82 9.30 -11.63
N ASP A 48 -3.63 9.43 -12.93
CA ASP A 48 -4.38 8.62 -13.87
C ASP A 48 -3.88 7.19 -13.92
N ASP A 49 -2.64 6.95 -13.54
CA ASP A 49 -2.04 5.64 -13.67
C ASP A 49 -1.91 4.87 -12.36
N ILE A 50 -2.55 5.31 -11.30
CA ILE A 50 -2.48 4.60 -10.02
C ILE A 50 -3.88 4.40 -9.48
N ARG A 51 -4.17 3.19 -9.00
CA ARG A 51 -5.49 2.90 -8.47
C ARG A 51 -5.39 2.09 -7.20
N VAL A 52 -6.08 2.50 -6.15
CA VAL A 52 -6.13 1.75 -4.90
C VAL A 52 -7.22 0.71 -5.05
N VAL A 53 -6.84 -0.56 -5.03
CA VAL A 53 -7.79 -1.65 -5.24
C VAL A 53 -8.18 -2.35 -3.94
N GLY A 54 -7.49 -2.10 -2.85
CA GLY A 54 -7.84 -2.72 -1.59
C GLY A 54 -7.25 -2.00 -0.41
N GLN A 55 -7.78 -2.26 0.75
CA GLN A 55 -7.29 -1.66 1.98
C GLN A 55 -7.28 -2.71 3.07
N ALA A 56 -6.44 -2.54 4.07
CA ALA A 56 -6.37 -3.45 5.21
C ALA A 56 -5.96 -2.66 6.44
N GLU A 57 -6.45 -3.06 7.61
CA GLU A 57 -6.06 -2.40 8.83
C GLU A 57 -5.44 -3.39 9.81
N SER A 58 -5.13 -4.57 9.39
CA SER A 58 -4.44 -5.55 10.21
C SER A 58 -3.61 -6.45 9.31
N LEU A 59 -2.72 -7.21 9.91
CA LEU A 59 -1.88 -8.09 9.11
C LEU A 59 -2.74 -9.18 8.44
N SER A 60 -3.70 -9.73 9.14
CA SER A 60 -4.52 -10.78 8.55
C SER A 60 -5.35 -10.23 7.39
N GLN A 61 -5.85 -9.01 7.51
CA GLN A 61 -6.57 -8.42 6.41
C GLN A 61 -5.65 -8.15 5.23
N THR A 62 -4.38 -7.83 5.51
CA THR A 62 -3.41 -7.60 4.46
C THR A 62 -3.19 -8.88 3.65
N VAL A 63 -3.04 -10.01 4.35
CA VAL A 63 -2.85 -11.27 3.66
C VAL A 63 -4.07 -11.61 2.82
N SER A 64 -5.25 -11.38 3.37
CA SER A 64 -6.48 -11.64 2.62
C SER A 64 -6.57 -10.76 1.38
N ALA A 65 -6.19 -9.50 1.52
CA ALA A 65 -6.27 -8.57 0.40
C ALA A 65 -5.29 -8.96 -0.70
N ILE A 66 -4.09 -9.42 -0.34
CA ILE A 66 -3.12 -9.83 -1.33
C ILE A 66 -3.68 -11.02 -2.12
N LYS A 67 -4.35 -11.93 -1.43
CA LYS A 67 -4.89 -13.09 -2.13
C LYS A 67 -6.10 -12.74 -2.96
N LYS A 68 -6.86 -11.74 -2.54
CA LYS A 68 -8.08 -11.41 -3.23
C LYS A 68 -7.87 -10.47 -4.41
N PHE A 69 -6.97 -9.52 -4.30
CA PHE A 69 -6.75 -8.54 -5.34
C PHE A 69 -5.42 -8.75 -6.03
N SER A 70 -5.40 -8.57 -7.31
CA SER A 70 -4.14 -8.66 -8.03
C SER A 70 -3.51 -7.29 -7.99
N ALA A 71 -2.67 -7.04 -7.03
CA ALA A 71 -2.07 -5.73 -6.89
C ALA A 71 -0.61 -5.76 -7.33
N ASP A 72 -0.14 -4.62 -7.77
CA ASP A 72 1.26 -4.50 -8.17
C ASP A 72 2.11 -4.05 -7.01
N ILE A 73 1.53 -3.29 -6.09
CA ILE A 73 2.26 -2.74 -4.96
C ILE A 73 1.43 -2.83 -3.70
N LEU A 74 2.06 -3.20 -2.61
CA LEU A 74 1.44 -3.16 -1.29
C LEU A 74 2.17 -2.11 -0.48
N ILE A 75 1.45 -1.11 0.01
CA ILE A 75 2.01 -0.12 0.92
C ILE A 75 1.63 -0.60 2.31
N PHE A 76 2.62 -0.94 3.12
CA PHE A 76 2.42 -1.63 4.37
C PHE A 76 3.04 -0.90 5.54
N GLU A 77 2.25 -0.55 6.54
CA GLU A 77 2.76 0.14 7.71
C GLU A 77 3.50 -0.84 8.60
N ALA A 78 4.72 -0.54 8.97
CA ALA A 78 5.52 -1.45 9.79
C ALA A 78 4.83 -1.78 11.10
N ALA A 79 4.10 -0.85 11.67
CA ALA A 79 3.46 -1.06 12.96
C ALA A 79 2.30 -2.05 12.91
N LEU A 80 1.90 -2.49 11.71
CA LEU A 80 0.84 -3.49 11.64
C LEU A 80 1.33 -4.82 12.21
N ALA A 81 2.62 -5.04 12.26
CA ALA A 81 3.16 -6.27 12.77
C ALA A 81 4.05 -6.02 13.97
N SER A 82 4.04 -6.91 14.93
CA SER A 82 4.91 -6.76 16.07
C SER A 82 6.36 -6.94 15.64
N ASN A 83 6.61 -7.71 14.59
CA ASN A 83 7.95 -7.84 14.06
C ASN A 83 7.88 -7.55 12.56
N PRO A 84 8.14 -6.31 12.15
CA PRO A 84 7.99 -5.95 10.75
C PRO A 84 8.91 -6.71 9.81
N VAL A 85 10.10 -7.07 10.25
CA VAL A 85 11.05 -7.78 9.40
C VAL A 85 10.49 -9.16 9.06
N ASP A 86 9.96 -9.86 10.07
CA ASP A 86 9.38 -11.16 9.82
C ASP A 86 8.13 -11.03 8.96
N ALA A 87 7.35 -9.99 9.18
CA ALA A 87 6.14 -9.80 8.41
C ALA A 87 6.45 -9.60 6.93
N VAL A 88 7.49 -8.88 6.61
CA VAL A 88 7.89 -8.69 5.22
C VAL A 88 8.22 -10.05 4.61
N GLY A 89 8.97 -10.87 5.33
CA GLY A 89 9.31 -12.18 4.83
C GLY A 89 8.09 -13.03 4.57
N GLU A 90 7.12 -12.99 5.50
CA GLU A 90 5.91 -13.77 5.35
C GLU A 90 5.06 -13.28 4.19
N LEU A 91 4.95 -11.98 4.03
CA LEU A 91 4.14 -11.45 2.94
C LEU A 91 4.74 -11.81 1.59
N LEU A 92 6.06 -11.79 1.49
CA LEU A 92 6.68 -12.15 0.24
C LEU A 92 6.53 -13.63 -0.08
N LYS A 93 6.34 -14.47 0.96
CA LYS A 93 6.16 -15.87 0.72
C LYS A 93 4.78 -16.21 0.21
N GLN A 94 3.87 -15.28 0.21
CA GLN A 94 2.52 -15.56 -0.27
C GLN A 94 2.49 -15.78 -1.78
N GLY A 95 3.65 -15.78 -2.39
CA GLY A 95 3.70 -16.13 -3.80
C GLY A 95 3.22 -15.05 -4.72
N THR A 96 3.23 -13.85 -4.28
CA THR A 96 2.69 -12.79 -5.06
C THR A 96 3.81 -12.04 -5.75
N SER A 97 3.53 -11.43 -6.87
CA SER A 97 4.48 -10.60 -7.55
C SER A 97 4.36 -9.17 -7.05
N CYS A 98 3.62 -8.96 -5.97
CA CYS A 98 3.39 -7.63 -5.45
C CYS A 98 4.66 -7.06 -4.85
N LYS A 99 5.01 -5.83 -5.18
CA LYS A 99 6.16 -5.19 -4.59
C LYS A 99 5.75 -4.54 -3.28
N LEU A 100 6.69 -4.50 -2.33
CA LEU A 100 6.37 -4.07 -1.00
C LEU A 100 7.02 -2.75 -0.66
N VAL A 101 6.23 -1.77 -0.31
CA VAL A 101 6.72 -0.48 0.16
C VAL A 101 6.32 -0.38 1.63
N VAL A 102 7.30 -0.27 2.51
CA VAL A 102 7.03 -0.24 3.95
C VAL A 102 7.03 1.19 4.44
N VAL A 103 6.04 1.54 5.27
CA VAL A 103 5.93 2.88 5.83
C VAL A 103 6.37 2.82 7.28
N LEU A 104 7.33 3.66 7.64
CA LEU A 104 7.81 3.75 9.00
C LEU A 104 7.28 5.00 9.66
N GLN A 105 6.96 4.94 10.95
CA GLN A 105 6.49 6.09 11.68
C GLN A 105 7.64 7.07 11.75
N GLU A 106 8.82 6.62 12.05
CA GLU A 106 9.98 7.46 12.17
C GLU A 106 11.15 6.80 11.51
N PRO A 107 12.07 7.54 10.99
CA PRO A 107 13.25 6.95 10.36
C PRO A 107 14.01 6.07 11.34
N ALA A 108 14.41 4.90 10.91
CA ALA A 108 15.14 3.98 11.74
C ALA A 108 16.15 3.26 10.85
N GLU A 109 17.42 3.62 10.96
CA GLU A 109 18.41 3.10 10.07
C GLU A 109 18.59 1.61 10.10
N GLU A 110 18.72 1.04 11.25
CA GLU A 110 18.92 -0.39 11.32
C GLU A 110 17.72 -1.17 10.81
N LEU A 111 16.55 -0.73 11.17
CA LEU A 111 15.33 -1.39 10.72
C LEU A 111 15.20 -1.29 9.21
N THR A 112 15.55 -0.14 8.66
CA THR A 112 15.49 0.07 7.22
C THR A 112 16.39 -0.93 6.50
N LEU A 113 17.61 -1.11 7.01
CA LEU A 113 18.51 -2.04 6.36
C LEU A 113 17.99 -3.46 6.45
N GLU A 114 17.44 -3.84 7.58
CA GLU A 114 16.92 -5.19 7.72
C GLU A 114 15.71 -5.43 6.84
N LEU A 115 14.87 -4.45 6.70
CA LEU A 115 13.70 -4.60 5.85
C LEU A 115 14.11 -4.76 4.39
N PHE A 116 15.10 -3.99 3.94
CA PHE A 116 15.57 -4.15 2.58
C PHE A 116 16.23 -5.52 2.39
N ARG A 117 16.98 -6.00 3.39
CA ARG A 117 17.59 -7.32 3.27
C ARG A 117 16.55 -8.41 3.17
N ARG A 118 15.39 -8.21 3.82
CA ARG A 118 14.36 -9.21 3.81
C ARG A 118 13.56 -9.16 2.51
N GLY A 119 13.72 -8.13 1.72
CA GLY A 119 13.07 -8.09 0.42
C GLY A 119 12.14 -6.91 0.18
N ALA A 120 12.05 -5.96 1.10
CA ALA A 120 11.22 -4.79 0.85
C ALA A 120 11.79 -4.04 -0.35
N HIS A 121 10.91 -3.54 -1.19
CA HIS A 121 11.32 -2.87 -2.41
C HIS A 121 11.47 -1.37 -2.21
N GLY A 122 10.76 -0.81 -1.24
CA GLY A 122 10.87 0.61 -0.92
C GLY A 122 10.52 0.82 0.53
N ILE A 123 11.08 1.86 1.13
CA ILE A 123 10.78 2.20 2.51
C ILE A 123 10.64 3.70 2.57
N VAL A 124 9.54 4.18 3.14
CA VAL A 124 9.30 5.61 3.26
C VAL A 124 8.87 5.92 4.67
N SER A 125 9.01 7.16 5.10
CA SER A 125 8.50 7.54 6.39
C SER A 125 7.12 8.11 6.21
N ARG A 126 6.36 8.19 7.30
CA ARG A 126 4.99 8.69 7.22
C ARG A 126 4.99 10.16 6.81
N GLU A 127 6.11 10.84 6.91
CA GLU A 127 6.16 12.24 6.53
C GLU A 127 6.58 12.45 5.08
N VAL A 128 6.64 11.42 4.28
CA VAL A 128 7.07 11.55 2.89
C VAL A 128 6.14 12.51 2.15
N GLU A 129 6.71 13.31 1.28
CA GLU A 129 5.92 14.22 0.48
C GLU A 129 5.09 13.43 -0.52
N PRO A 130 3.86 13.81 -0.76
CA PRO A 130 3.01 13.02 -1.67
C PRO A 130 3.62 12.80 -3.04
N GLU A 131 4.27 13.81 -3.58
CA GLU A 131 4.86 13.68 -4.89
C GLU A 131 5.98 12.66 -4.91
N LEU A 132 6.77 12.61 -3.84
CA LEU A 132 7.84 11.65 -3.78
C LEU A 132 7.31 10.24 -3.62
N LEU A 133 6.21 10.08 -2.90
CA LEU A 133 5.62 8.77 -2.76
C LEU A 133 5.09 8.29 -4.11
N VAL A 134 4.42 9.16 -4.85
CA VAL A 134 3.91 8.80 -6.16
C VAL A 134 5.06 8.39 -7.07
N ASP A 135 6.15 9.15 -7.05
CA ASP A 135 7.31 8.81 -7.88
C ASP A 135 7.90 7.47 -7.45
N CYS A 136 7.87 7.17 -6.17
CA CYS A 136 8.40 5.91 -5.69
C CYS A 136 7.62 4.72 -6.25
N LEU A 137 6.33 4.89 -6.48
CA LEU A 137 5.51 3.80 -6.98
C LEU A 137 5.70 3.60 -8.48
N ARG A 138 6.20 4.59 -9.14
CA ARG A 138 6.45 4.47 -10.56
C ARG A 138 7.86 3.97 -10.77
#